data_4f0bd2cdc5fcaefd03384278bf9c65c8
#
_entry.id   4f0bd2cdc5fcaefd03384278bf9c65c8
#
_cell.length_a   1.000
_cell.length_b   1.000
_cell.length_c   1.000
_cell.angle_alpha   90.00
_cell.angle_beta   90.00
_cell.angle_gamma   90.00
#
_symmetry.space_group_name_H-M   'P 1'
#
loop_
_entity.id
_entity.type
_entity.pdbx_description
1 polymer ?
#
loop_
_entity_poly.entity_id
_entity_poly.type
_entity_poly.pdbx_seq_one_letter_code
_entity_poly.pdbx_strand_id
1 'polypeptide(L)'
;LLERYLETGELAEEDLTDLVRRRKLFPCLFGSALKLEGVEALLEALRRHAPLRAYPAAFGARVFKVSRDARGARLTWMKVTGGALRAKDLLTNRRPDTPEEEVWEEKADQLRLYSGEKFQPVDSAPAGTVVAVTGLSRALPGQGLGHETAWTVPALEPVLAYQMQTEADPSAALKALRLLEEEDPQLRVSWAAGAVRVQLMGEVQTEILQRRLRE
;
A
#
# COMPACT_ATOMS: atom_id res chain seq x y z
N LEU A 1 -36.63 14.38 3.59
CA LEU A 1 -36.12 14.18 2.24
C LEU A 1 -37.24 13.72 1.30
N LEU A 2 -37.91 12.60 1.60
CA LEU A 2 -39.02 12.07 0.78
C LEU A 2 -40.19 13.05 0.69
N GLU A 3 -40.58 13.66 1.81
CA GLU A 3 -41.66 14.67 1.85
C GLU A 3 -41.33 15.86 0.93
N ARG A 4 -40.11 16.40 1.04
CA ARG A 4 -39.68 17.50 0.17
C ARG A 4 -39.66 17.11 -1.32
N TYR A 5 -39.20 15.90 -1.65
CA TYR A 5 -39.22 15.40 -3.01
C TYR A 5 -40.66 15.24 -3.55
N LEU A 6 -41.58 14.76 -2.70
CA LEU A 6 -43.00 14.63 -3.09
C LEU A 6 -43.67 15.98 -3.31
N GLU A 7 -43.24 17.01 -2.59
CA GLU A 7 -43.77 18.38 -2.69
C GLU A 7 -43.18 19.16 -3.89
N THR A 8 -41.88 19.04 -4.11
CA THR A 8 -41.13 19.89 -5.05
C THR A 8 -40.73 19.18 -6.35
N GLY A 9 -40.71 17.84 -6.33
CA GLY A 9 -40.16 17.01 -7.43
C GLY A 9 -38.64 17.07 -7.56
N GLU A 10 -37.95 17.80 -6.69
CA GLU A 10 -36.53 18.04 -6.76
C GLU A 10 -35.81 17.64 -5.46
N LEU A 11 -34.57 17.17 -5.58
CA LEU A 11 -33.65 16.94 -4.48
C LEU A 11 -32.53 18.01 -4.53
N ALA A 12 -32.17 18.55 -3.39
CA ALA A 12 -31.01 19.42 -3.31
C ALA A 12 -29.72 18.61 -3.55
N GLU A 13 -28.70 19.26 -4.08
CA GLU A 13 -27.42 18.60 -4.42
C GLU A 13 -26.74 18.00 -3.19
N GLU A 14 -26.89 18.63 -2.03
CA GLU A 14 -26.38 18.14 -0.75
C GLU A 14 -27.05 16.81 -0.36
N ASP A 15 -28.36 16.68 -0.58
CA ASP A 15 -29.13 15.45 -0.32
C ASP A 15 -28.67 14.32 -1.24
N LEU A 16 -28.45 14.63 -2.53
CA LEU A 16 -27.92 13.67 -3.50
C LEU A 16 -26.54 13.17 -3.05
N THR A 17 -25.66 14.04 -2.66
CA THR A 17 -24.31 13.71 -2.18
C THR A 17 -24.37 12.85 -0.92
N ASP A 18 -25.25 13.17 0.04
CA ASP A 18 -25.43 12.36 1.26
C ASP A 18 -26.01 10.97 0.93
N LEU A 19 -26.96 10.86 0.03
CA LEU A 19 -27.50 9.57 -0.43
C LEU A 19 -26.41 8.71 -1.12
N VAL A 20 -25.54 9.32 -1.93
CA VAL A 20 -24.41 8.64 -2.55
C VAL A 20 -23.44 8.14 -1.49
N ARG A 21 -23.08 8.98 -0.51
CA ARG A 21 -22.18 8.62 0.61
C ARG A 21 -22.74 7.47 1.45
N ARG A 22 -24.06 7.44 1.68
CA ARG A 22 -24.76 6.37 2.39
C ARG A 22 -25.03 5.13 1.52
N ARG A 23 -24.56 5.12 0.27
CA ARG A 23 -24.81 4.03 -0.68
C ARG A 23 -26.30 3.73 -0.90
N LYS A 24 -27.13 4.76 -0.90
CA LYS A 24 -28.56 4.70 -1.20
C LYS A 24 -28.90 5.15 -2.61
N LEU A 25 -27.97 5.86 -3.25
CA LEU A 25 -28.05 6.33 -4.63
C LEU A 25 -26.72 6.09 -5.31
N PHE A 26 -26.77 5.64 -6.57
CA PHE A 26 -25.62 5.35 -7.39
C PHE A 26 -25.68 6.16 -8.67
N PRO A 27 -24.80 7.18 -8.85
CA PRO A 27 -24.78 7.94 -10.10
C PRO A 27 -24.32 7.04 -11.25
N CYS A 28 -25.07 7.10 -12.35
CA CYS A 28 -24.73 6.41 -13.59
C CYS A 28 -24.25 7.43 -14.61
N LEU A 29 -23.09 7.18 -15.20
CA LEU A 29 -22.45 8.04 -16.19
C LEU A 29 -22.19 7.22 -17.46
N PHE A 30 -22.50 7.82 -18.59
CA PHE A 30 -22.29 7.20 -19.89
C PHE A 30 -21.10 7.87 -20.58
N GLY A 31 -20.24 7.07 -21.19
CA GLY A 31 -19.08 7.60 -21.88
C GLY A 31 -18.33 6.57 -22.70
N SER A 32 -17.36 7.03 -23.46
CA SER A 32 -16.42 6.21 -24.21
C SER A 32 -15.00 6.60 -23.85
N ALA A 33 -14.31 5.75 -23.10
CA ALA A 33 -12.91 6.00 -22.72
C ALA A 33 -11.98 6.14 -23.94
N LEU A 34 -12.23 5.35 -24.98
CA LEU A 34 -11.44 5.42 -26.22
C LEU A 34 -11.59 6.76 -26.94
N LYS A 35 -12.79 7.36 -26.90
CA LYS A 35 -13.09 8.64 -27.54
C LYS A 35 -12.95 9.83 -26.60
N LEU A 36 -12.62 9.58 -25.33
CA LEU A 36 -12.60 10.57 -24.24
C LEU A 36 -13.95 11.26 -23.99
N GLU A 37 -15.06 10.67 -24.47
CA GLU A 37 -16.40 11.18 -24.23
C GLU A 37 -16.83 10.84 -22.78
N GLY A 38 -17.43 11.79 -22.06
CA GLY A 38 -17.96 11.60 -20.70
C GLY A 38 -16.90 11.54 -19.59
N VAL A 39 -15.61 11.63 -19.92
CA VAL A 39 -14.52 11.60 -18.93
C VAL A 39 -14.61 12.79 -17.98
N GLU A 40 -14.87 13.99 -18.49
CA GLU A 40 -15.03 15.21 -17.67
C GLU A 40 -16.21 15.08 -16.70
N ALA A 41 -17.33 14.53 -17.16
CA ALA A 41 -18.50 14.28 -16.30
C ALA A 41 -18.18 13.28 -15.18
N LEU A 42 -17.38 12.24 -15.46
CA LEU A 42 -16.91 11.29 -14.45
C LEU A 42 -16.00 11.96 -13.42
N LEU A 43 -15.05 12.77 -13.89
CA LEU A 43 -14.13 13.48 -12.99
C LEU A 43 -14.88 14.47 -12.09
N GLU A 44 -15.85 15.19 -12.64
CA GLU A 44 -16.68 16.13 -11.87
C GLU A 44 -17.57 15.37 -10.85
N ALA A 45 -18.15 14.23 -11.22
CA ALA A 45 -18.92 13.41 -10.29
C ALA A 45 -18.02 12.87 -9.15
N LEU A 46 -16.80 12.44 -9.44
CA LEU A 46 -15.83 12.05 -8.41
C LEU A 46 -15.48 13.22 -7.49
N ARG A 47 -15.19 14.39 -8.05
CA ARG A 47 -14.88 15.59 -7.27
C ARG A 47 -16.03 15.98 -6.33
N ARG A 48 -17.27 15.84 -6.79
CA ARG A 48 -18.49 16.23 -6.08
C ARG A 48 -18.89 15.24 -4.99
N HIS A 49 -18.84 13.96 -5.27
CA HIS A 49 -19.39 12.93 -4.41
C HIS A 49 -18.34 12.17 -3.58
N ALA A 50 -17.04 12.23 -3.95
CA ALA A 50 -16.01 11.60 -3.14
C ALA A 50 -15.83 12.36 -1.81
N PRO A 51 -15.92 11.67 -0.65
CA PRO A 51 -15.75 12.33 0.62
C PRO A 51 -14.30 12.77 0.82
N LEU A 52 -14.10 14.02 1.20
CA LEU A 52 -12.81 14.46 1.72
C LEU A 52 -12.59 13.81 3.07
N ARG A 53 -11.51 13.04 3.18
CA ARG A 53 -11.15 12.36 4.43
C ARG A 53 -10.51 13.37 5.37
N ALA A 54 -11.09 13.53 6.55
CA ALA A 54 -10.44 14.22 7.65
C ALA A 54 -9.36 13.31 8.24
N TYR A 55 -8.18 13.85 8.47
CA TYR A 55 -7.06 13.16 9.08
C TYR A 55 -6.78 13.72 10.48
N PRO A 56 -6.41 12.87 11.45
CA PRO A 56 -6.03 13.34 12.78
C PRO A 56 -4.74 14.15 12.72
N ALA A 57 -4.53 15.01 13.72
CA ALA A 57 -3.32 15.83 13.84
C ALA A 57 -2.09 15.02 14.25
N ALA A 58 -2.29 13.92 14.99
CA ALA A 58 -1.21 13.02 15.39
C ALA A 58 -0.65 12.27 14.17
N PHE A 59 0.67 12.10 14.12
CA PHE A 59 1.32 11.34 13.05
C PHE A 59 0.79 9.92 12.98
N GLY A 60 0.53 9.47 11.78
CA GLY A 60 0.24 8.09 11.45
C GLY A 60 0.56 7.80 10.00
N ALA A 61 0.99 6.59 9.74
CA ALA A 61 1.23 6.10 8.40
C ALA A 61 0.96 4.60 8.31
N ARG A 62 0.61 4.13 7.11
CA ARG A 62 0.44 2.72 6.82
C ARG A 62 1.37 2.30 5.70
N VAL A 63 2.26 1.38 5.99
CA VAL A 63 3.13 0.74 5.01
C VAL A 63 2.30 -0.24 4.19
N PHE A 64 2.33 -0.15 2.88
CA PHE A 64 1.54 -1.05 2.02
C PHE A 64 2.40 -1.78 0.98
N LYS A 65 3.64 -1.35 0.77
CA LYS A 65 4.55 -1.98 -0.19
C LYS A 65 6.00 -1.73 0.19
N VAL A 66 6.85 -2.70 -0.10
CA VAL A 66 8.30 -2.55 -0.15
C VAL A 66 8.74 -2.86 -1.58
N SER A 67 9.72 -2.14 -2.09
CA SER A 67 10.34 -2.39 -3.39
C SER A 67 11.78 -1.88 -3.38
N ARG A 68 12.51 -2.07 -4.48
CA ARG A 68 13.84 -1.51 -4.68
C ARG A 68 13.86 -0.59 -5.89
N ASP A 69 14.64 0.46 -5.82
CA ASP A 69 14.87 1.32 -6.98
C ASP A 69 15.91 0.70 -7.94
N ALA A 70 16.12 1.34 -9.08
CA ALA A 70 17.08 0.87 -10.08
C ALA A 70 18.53 0.76 -9.59
N ARG A 71 18.85 1.35 -8.43
CA ARG A 71 20.14 1.25 -7.75
C ARG A 71 20.17 0.22 -6.62
N GLY A 72 19.09 -0.53 -6.45
CA GLY A 72 18.91 -1.52 -5.39
C GLY A 72 18.56 -0.94 -4.01
N ALA A 73 18.36 0.39 -3.89
CA ALA A 73 17.98 0.99 -2.62
C ALA A 73 16.55 0.60 -2.25
N ARG A 74 16.37 0.17 -1.00
CA ARG A 74 15.06 -0.22 -0.47
C ARG A 74 14.14 0.99 -0.34
N LEU A 75 12.94 0.86 -0.86
CA LEU A 75 11.85 1.83 -0.81
C LEU A 75 10.71 1.28 0.01
N THR A 76 10.39 1.94 1.11
CA THR A 76 9.22 1.63 1.93
C THR A 76 8.09 2.59 1.54
N TRP A 77 7.06 2.05 0.90
CA TRP A 77 5.91 2.82 0.44
C TRP A 77 4.86 2.89 1.53
N MET A 78 4.47 4.09 1.86
CA MET A 78 3.45 4.31 2.88
C MET A 78 2.48 5.42 2.49
N LYS A 79 1.27 5.31 3.02
CA LYS A 79 0.30 6.40 3.03
C LYS A 79 0.34 7.06 4.39
N VAL A 80 0.57 8.35 4.43
CA VAL A 80 0.46 9.16 5.65
C VAL A 80 -1.03 9.32 5.98
N THR A 81 -1.44 8.89 7.16
CA THR A 81 -2.86 8.83 7.60
C THR A 81 -3.17 9.79 8.74
N GLY A 82 -2.19 10.59 9.16
CA GLY A 82 -2.35 11.64 10.16
C GLY A 82 -1.11 12.50 10.27
N GLY A 83 -1.27 13.75 10.67
CA GLY A 83 -0.17 14.70 10.81
C GLY A 83 0.64 14.89 9.55
N ALA A 84 1.93 14.84 9.66
CA ALA A 84 2.88 14.86 8.55
C ALA A 84 4.13 14.04 8.90
N LEU A 85 4.74 13.42 7.89
CA LEU A 85 6.05 12.81 7.95
C LEU A 85 7.09 13.78 7.41
N ARG A 86 8.19 13.98 8.12
CA ARG A 86 9.30 14.80 7.67
C ARG A 86 10.53 13.95 7.36
N ALA A 87 11.35 14.42 6.44
CA ALA A 87 12.66 13.81 6.23
C ALA A 87 13.49 13.88 7.53
N LYS A 88 14.18 12.80 7.85
CA LYS A 88 14.95 12.58 9.09
C LYS A 88 14.11 12.35 10.34
N ASP A 89 12.79 12.27 10.27
CA ASP A 89 11.96 11.81 11.39
C ASP A 89 12.35 10.38 11.79
N LEU A 90 12.30 10.15 13.08
CA LEU A 90 12.52 8.83 13.67
C LEU A 90 11.19 8.08 13.70
N LEU A 91 11.16 6.92 13.07
CA LEU A 91 9.99 6.05 13.00
C LEU A 91 10.22 4.79 13.83
N THR A 92 9.16 4.31 14.46
CA THR A 92 9.22 3.11 15.28
C THR A 92 7.93 2.30 15.18
N ASN A 93 8.04 0.99 15.35
CA ASN A 93 6.88 0.10 15.52
C ASN A 93 6.51 -0.11 17.01
N ARG A 94 7.16 0.60 17.93
CA ARG A 94 6.94 0.42 19.37
C ARG A 94 5.47 0.63 19.72
N ARG A 95 4.90 -0.35 20.43
CA ARG A 95 3.56 -0.38 20.99
C ARG A 95 3.59 -1.05 22.35
N PRO A 96 2.53 -0.92 23.16
CA PRO A 96 2.49 -1.57 24.47
C PRO A 96 2.61 -3.10 24.43
N ASP A 97 2.18 -3.70 23.31
CA ASP A 97 2.15 -5.15 23.07
C ASP A 97 3.30 -5.65 22.18
N THR A 98 4.19 -4.77 21.72
CA THR A 98 5.34 -5.17 20.90
C THR A 98 6.45 -5.72 21.81
N PRO A 99 6.91 -6.99 21.62
CA PRO A 99 8.05 -7.53 22.31
C PRO A 99 9.31 -6.66 22.09
N GLU A 100 10.10 -6.46 23.13
CA GLU A 100 11.25 -5.53 23.07
C GLU A 100 12.29 -5.92 22.01
N GLU A 101 12.48 -7.22 21.76
CA GLU A 101 13.34 -7.74 20.69
C GLU A 101 12.83 -7.45 19.27
N GLU A 102 11.53 -7.22 19.11
CA GLU A 102 10.91 -6.89 17.84
C GLU A 102 10.80 -5.38 17.59
N VAL A 103 11.04 -4.57 18.63
CA VAL A 103 11.01 -3.12 18.49
C VAL A 103 12.17 -2.67 17.61
N TRP A 104 11.84 -1.74 16.71
CA TRP A 104 12.84 -1.04 15.91
C TRP A 104 12.58 0.46 15.93
N GLU A 105 13.64 1.20 15.71
CA GLU A 105 13.64 2.63 15.56
C GLU A 105 14.61 3.00 14.45
N GLU A 106 14.11 3.59 13.38
CA GLU A 106 14.87 3.88 12.17
C GLU A 106 14.53 5.28 11.65
N LYS A 107 15.50 5.92 11.01
CA LYS A 107 15.34 7.26 10.47
C LYS A 107 14.81 7.22 9.05
N ALA A 108 13.77 8.02 8.76
CA ALA A 108 13.29 8.27 7.41
C ALA A 108 14.28 9.17 6.66
N ASP A 109 15.22 8.59 5.91
CA ASP A 109 16.31 9.35 5.32
C ASP A 109 15.87 10.32 4.25
N GLN A 110 15.12 9.86 3.26
CA GLN A 110 14.60 10.67 2.17
C GLN A 110 13.14 10.30 1.91
N LEU A 111 12.32 11.30 1.66
CA LEU A 111 10.95 11.16 1.20
C LEU A 111 10.88 11.42 -0.30
N ARG A 112 10.26 10.53 -1.06
CA ARG A 112 10.14 10.61 -2.51
C ARG A 112 8.69 10.53 -2.95
N LEU A 113 8.22 11.55 -3.66
CA LEU A 113 6.94 11.52 -4.35
C LEU A 113 7.14 11.06 -5.79
N TYR A 114 6.54 9.94 -6.14
CA TYR A 114 6.65 9.35 -7.47
C TYR A 114 5.51 9.79 -8.39
N SER A 115 5.86 10.05 -9.65
CA SER A 115 4.92 10.22 -10.76
C SER A 115 5.44 9.37 -11.93
N GLY A 116 4.85 8.18 -12.09
CA GLY A 116 5.41 7.14 -12.96
C GLY A 116 6.77 6.67 -12.46
N GLU A 117 7.77 6.66 -13.32
CA GLU A 117 9.15 6.25 -12.99
C GLU A 117 9.99 7.37 -12.34
N LYS A 118 9.54 8.61 -12.44
CA LYS A 118 10.26 9.76 -11.90
C LYS A 118 9.79 10.07 -10.49
N PHE A 119 10.70 10.55 -9.68
CA PHE A 119 10.37 11.02 -8.33
C PHE A 119 10.92 12.42 -8.06
N GLN A 120 10.26 13.10 -7.15
CA GLN A 120 10.70 14.35 -6.55
C GLN A 120 10.98 14.13 -5.06
N PRO A 121 12.19 14.45 -4.57
CA PRO A 121 12.43 14.46 -3.13
C PRO A 121 11.66 15.60 -2.47
N VAL A 122 11.12 15.34 -1.29
CA VAL A 122 10.38 16.34 -0.50
C VAL A 122 10.84 16.30 0.95
N ASP A 123 10.76 17.44 1.62
CA ASP A 123 11.13 17.54 3.05
C ASP A 123 9.99 17.11 3.97
N SER A 124 8.74 17.15 3.48
CA SER A 124 7.57 16.78 4.28
C SER A 124 6.46 16.21 3.41
N ALA A 125 5.77 15.20 3.94
CA ALA A 125 4.60 14.58 3.34
C ALA A 125 3.40 14.68 4.31
N PRO A 126 2.41 15.55 4.04
CA PRO A 126 1.23 15.70 4.90
C PRO A 126 0.30 14.48 4.79
N ALA A 127 -0.62 14.37 5.75
CA ALA A 127 -1.66 13.35 5.74
C ALA A 127 -2.44 13.31 4.42
N GLY A 128 -2.74 12.10 3.93
CA GLY A 128 -3.32 11.85 2.61
C GLY A 128 -2.29 11.56 1.51
N THR A 129 -1.01 11.89 1.72
CA THR A 129 0.07 11.67 0.76
C THR A 129 0.51 10.20 0.74
N VAL A 130 0.78 9.68 -0.45
CA VAL A 130 1.51 8.43 -0.67
C VAL A 130 2.98 8.79 -0.94
N VAL A 131 3.88 8.21 -0.17
CA VAL A 131 5.31 8.54 -0.24
C VAL A 131 6.16 7.26 -0.16
N ALA A 132 7.26 7.23 -0.90
CA ALA A 132 8.31 6.23 -0.74
C ALA A 132 9.41 6.78 0.16
N VAL A 133 9.80 6.01 1.16
CA VAL A 133 10.76 6.38 2.19
C VAL A 133 11.99 5.48 2.07
N THR A 134 13.17 6.09 2.10
CA THR A 134 14.45 5.37 2.22
C THR A 134 14.94 5.40 3.67
N GLY A 135 15.87 4.50 4.01
CA GLY A 135 16.46 4.43 5.35
C GLY A 135 15.75 3.46 6.30
N LEU A 136 14.61 2.90 5.90
CA LEU A 136 13.89 1.91 6.69
C LEU A 136 14.23 0.51 6.21
N SER A 137 14.79 -0.32 7.08
CA SER A 137 15.18 -1.70 6.77
C SER A 137 14.19 -2.74 7.33
N ARG A 138 13.50 -2.41 8.42
CA ARG A 138 12.66 -3.35 9.19
C ARG A 138 11.15 -3.16 8.99
N ALA A 139 10.73 -2.05 8.40
CA ALA A 139 9.32 -1.80 8.13
C ALA A 139 8.77 -2.77 7.07
N LEU A 140 7.63 -3.39 7.31
CA LEU A 140 7.01 -4.42 6.45
C LEU A 140 5.66 -3.96 5.89
N PRO A 141 5.24 -4.48 4.72
CA PRO A 141 3.90 -4.24 4.19
C PRO A 141 2.81 -4.69 5.18
N GLY A 142 1.76 -3.89 5.32
CA GLY A 142 0.68 -4.10 6.29
C GLY A 142 0.87 -3.38 7.62
N GLN A 143 2.10 -2.96 7.94
CA GLN A 143 2.43 -2.34 9.22
C GLN A 143 1.89 -0.90 9.32
N GLY A 144 1.26 -0.60 10.45
CA GLY A 144 0.91 0.77 10.83
C GLY A 144 2.00 1.40 11.69
N LEU A 145 2.17 2.72 11.59
CA LEU A 145 3.13 3.53 12.35
C LEU A 145 2.41 4.71 13.01
N GLY A 146 2.94 5.19 14.12
CA GLY A 146 2.32 6.26 14.89
C GLY A 146 0.95 5.86 15.44
N HIS A 147 -0.10 6.66 15.19
CA HIS A 147 -1.45 6.35 15.65
C HIS A 147 -2.12 5.16 14.93
N GLU A 148 -1.58 4.72 13.79
CA GLU A 148 -2.06 3.52 13.10
C GLU A 148 -1.61 2.27 13.85
N THR A 149 -2.53 1.65 14.60
CA THR A 149 -2.22 0.49 15.45
C THR A 149 -2.47 -0.85 14.78
N ALA A 150 -3.29 -0.87 13.71
CA ALA A 150 -3.66 -2.12 13.08
C ALA A 150 -2.58 -2.63 12.10
N TRP A 151 -2.24 -3.90 12.23
CA TRP A 151 -1.56 -4.64 11.16
C TRP A 151 -2.62 -5.12 10.16
N THR A 152 -2.45 -4.76 8.90
CA THR A 152 -3.35 -5.24 7.84
C THR A 152 -2.86 -6.60 7.35
N VAL A 153 -3.56 -7.65 7.71
CA VAL A 153 -3.31 -8.99 7.20
C VAL A 153 -3.97 -9.12 5.81
N PRO A 154 -3.29 -9.71 4.83
CA PRO A 154 -3.89 -10.02 3.54
C PRO A 154 -5.14 -10.90 3.70
N ALA A 155 -6.20 -10.60 2.93
CA ALA A 155 -7.45 -11.37 2.99
C ALA A 155 -7.32 -12.78 2.39
N LEU A 156 -6.33 -12.98 1.52
CA LEU A 156 -6.02 -14.26 0.90
C LEU A 156 -4.64 -14.72 1.37
N GLU A 157 -4.55 -16.00 1.73
CA GLU A 157 -3.29 -16.63 2.07
C GLU A 157 -2.84 -17.59 0.98
N PRO A 158 -1.52 -17.71 0.73
CA PRO A 158 -1.00 -18.67 -0.22
C PRO A 158 -1.25 -20.09 0.27
N VAL A 159 -1.76 -20.93 -0.62
CA VAL A 159 -2.14 -22.31 -0.31
C VAL A 159 -1.20 -23.35 -0.90
N LEU A 160 -0.32 -22.95 -1.83
CA LEU A 160 0.61 -23.85 -2.50
C LEU A 160 2.02 -23.67 -1.95
N ALA A 161 2.65 -24.77 -1.58
CA ALA A 161 4.05 -24.80 -1.15
C ALA A 161 4.91 -25.44 -2.23
N TYR A 162 5.92 -24.70 -2.68
CA TYR A 162 6.87 -25.17 -3.69
C TYR A 162 8.25 -25.34 -3.07
N GLN A 163 8.95 -26.40 -3.49
CA GLN A 163 10.34 -26.59 -3.19
C GLN A 163 11.16 -26.09 -4.38
N MET A 164 12.14 -25.23 -4.12
CA MET A 164 13.05 -24.75 -5.13
C MET A 164 14.06 -25.85 -5.48
N GLN A 165 14.18 -26.13 -6.79
CA GLN A 165 15.28 -26.91 -7.35
C GLN A 165 16.23 -25.93 -8.06
N THR A 166 17.49 -25.92 -7.69
CA THR A 166 18.50 -25.04 -8.27
C THR A 166 19.80 -25.78 -8.46
N GLU A 167 20.48 -25.51 -9.56
CA GLU A 167 21.86 -25.96 -9.82
C GLU A 167 22.89 -25.00 -9.17
N ALA A 168 22.44 -23.80 -8.79
CA ALA A 168 23.26 -22.82 -8.09
C ALA A 168 23.38 -23.12 -6.60
N ASP A 169 24.25 -22.37 -5.89
CA ASP A 169 24.37 -22.46 -4.44
C ASP A 169 23.01 -22.17 -3.76
N PRO A 170 22.46 -23.13 -3.00
CA PRO A 170 21.22 -22.97 -2.26
C PRO A 170 21.22 -21.76 -1.30
N SER A 171 22.38 -21.37 -0.77
CA SER A 171 22.51 -20.22 0.11
C SER A 171 22.30 -18.90 -0.65
N ALA A 172 22.80 -18.80 -1.88
CA ALA A 172 22.56 -17.66 -2.75
C ALA A 172 21.08 -17.54 -3.13
N ALA A 173 20.46 -18.65 -3.49
CA ALA A 173 19.03 -18.73 -3.78
C ALA A 173 18.17 -18.32 -2.57
N LEU A 174 18.53 -18.78 -1.36
CA LEU A 174 17.84 -18.39 -0.13
C LEU A 174 17.94 -16.87 0.10
N LYS A 175 19.13 -16.29 -0.08
CA LYS A 175 19.32 -14.83 0.07
C LYS A 175 18.46 -14.04 -0.93
N ALA A 176 18.45 -14.45 -2.20
CA ALA A 176 17.62 -13.79 -3.23
C ALA A 176 16.11 -13.88 -2.88
N LEU A 177 15.65 -15.05 -2.46
CA LEU A 177 14.25 -15.24 -2.04
C LEU A 177 13.89 -14.43 -0.80
N ARG A 178 14.80 -14.30 0.17
CA ARG A 178 14.58 -13.44 1.35
C ARG A 178 14.42 -11.96 0.97
N LEU A 179 15.17 -11.47 -0.03
CA LEU A 179 14.98 -10.12 -0.55
C LEU A 179 13.60 -9.94 -1.21
N LEU A 180 13.13 -10.95 -1.92
CA LEU A 180 11.79 -10.95 -2.51
C LEU A 180 10.69 -11.06 -1.44
N GLU A 181 10.93 -11.79 -0.36
CA GLU A 181 10.02 -11.88 0.79
C GLU A 181 9.84 -10.53 1.51
N GLU A 182 10.86 -9.66 1.53
CA GLU A 182 10.69 -8.29 2.04
C GLU A 182 9.64 -7.50 1.24
N GLU A 183 9.55 -7.76 -0.07
CA GLU A 183 8.57 -7.13 -0.96
C GLU A 183 7.19 -7.80 -0.87
N ASP A 184 7.17 -9.12 -0.74
CA ASP A 184 5.98 -9.96 -0.60
C ASP A 184 6.13 -10.94 0.58
N PRO A 185 5.73 -10.55 1.79
CA PRO A 185 5.83 -11.42 2.97
C PRO A 185 5.03 -12.72 2.88
N GLN A 186 4.09 -12.82 1.93
CA GLN A 186 3.32 -14.04 1.70
C GLN A 186 4.15 -15.16 1.07
N LEU A 187 5.34 -14.88 0.53
CA LEU A 187 6.25 -15.92 0.04
C LEU A 187 6.69 -16.90 1.13
N ARG A 188 6.68 -16.49 2.40
CA ARG A 188 6.99 -17.33 3.58
C ARG A 188 8.17 -18.26 3.30
N VAL A 189 9.29 -17.67 2.91
CA VAL A 189 10.50 -18.40 2.55
C VAL A 189 11.02 -19.17 3.76
N SER A 190 11.26 -20.46 3.58
CA SER A 190 11.78 -21.33 4.65
C SER A 190 12.85 -22.27 4.13
N TRP A 191 13.77 -22.64 5.03
CA TRP A 191 14.74 -23.69 4.81
C TRP A 191 14.33 -24.91 5.60
N ALA A 192 14.00 -26.01 4.90
CA ALA A 192 13.59 -27.26 5.55
C ALA A 192 14.10 -28.46 4.77
N ALA A 193 14.62 -29.46 5.50
CA ALA A 193 15.13 -30.73 4.93
C ALA A 193 16.18 -30.53 3.82
N GLY A 194 17.06 -29.51 3.96
CA GLY A 194 18.11 -29.24 2.99
C GLY A 194 17.67 -28.53 1.72
N ALA A 195 16.44 -27.99 1.69
CA ALA A 195 15.89 -27.31 0.53
C ALA A 195 15.18 -25.99 0.92
N VAL A 196 15.17 -25.05 -0.02
CA VAL A 196 14.41 -23.81 0.11
C VAL A 196 12.97 -24.06 -0.31
N ARG A 197 12.03 -23.61 0.49
CA ARG A 197 10.60 -23.66 0.22
C ARG A 197 10.00 -22.26 0.22
N VAL A 198 9.00 -22.07 -0.65
CA VAL A 198 8.22 -20.81 -0.77
C VAL A 198 6.73 -21.14 -0.83
N GLN A 199 5.91 -20.22 -0.40
CA GLN A 199 4.46 -20.30 -0.55
C GLN A 199 4.00 -19.37 -1.67
N LEU A 200 3.09 -19.85 -2.53
CA LEU A 200 2.57 -19.14 -3.68
C LEU A 200 1.06 -19.32 -3.81
N MET A 201 0.40 -18.37 -4.46
CA MET A 201 -1.04 -18.38 -4.75
C MET A 201 -1.39 -19.27 -5.95
N GLY A 202 -0.45 -19.47 -6.90
CA GLY A 202 -0.70 -20.20 -8.12
C GLY A 202 0.48 -20.21 -9.10
N GLU A 203 0.26 -20.86 -10.24
CA GLU A 203 1.30 -21.10 -11.26
C GLU A 203 1.85 -19.82 -11.88
N VAL A 204 1.01 -18.82 -12.13
CA VAL A 204 1.44 -17.51 -12.70
C VAL A 204 2.48 -16.84 -11.79
N GLN A 205 2.28 -16.91 -10.46
CA GLN A 205 3.25 -16.35 -9.51
C GLN A 205 4.57 -17.13 -9.54
N THR A 206 4.53 -18.44 -9.82
CA THR A 206 5.73 -19.26 -10.00
C THR A 206 6.57 -18.78 -11.18
N GLU A 207 5.94 -18.52 -12.33
CA GLU A 207 6.64 -18.02 -13.52
C GLU A 207 7.27 -16.62 -13.27
N ILE A 208 6.53 -15.74 -12.61
CA ILE A 208 7.03 -14.40 -12.24
C ILE A 208 8.23 -14.53 -11.30
N LEU A 209 8.15 -15.40 -10.28
CA LEU A 209 9.22 -15.61 -9.32
C LEU A 209 10.48 -16.19 -10.01
N GLN A 210 10.32 -17.17 -10.89
CA GLN A 210 11.42 -17.72 -11.66
C GLN A 210 12.13 -16.70 -12.54
N ARG A 211 11.37 -15.80 -13.18
CA ARG A 211 11.93 -14.71 -13.98
C ARG A 211 12.75 -13.75 -13.13
N ARG A 212 12.20 -13.32 -11.98
CA ARG A 212 12.88 -12.39 -11.06
C ARG A 212 14.13 -12.96 -10.41
N LEU A 213 14.23 -14.30 -10.28
CA LEU A 213 15.42 -14.96 -9.76
C LEU A 213 16.53 -15.14 -10.81
N ARG A 214 16.21 -14.99 -12.10
CA ARG A 214 17.18 -15.06 -13.20
C ARG A 214 17.77 -13.68 -13.57
N GLU A 215 17.09 -12.60 -13.20
CA GLU A 215 17.52 -11.21 -13.34
C GLU A 215 18.54 -10.83 -12.25
#